data_03d0ca1051aed44d8411bbcfd9995d24
#
_entry.id   03d0ca1051aed44d8411bbcfd9995d24
#
_cell.length_a   1.000
_cell.length_b   1.000
_cell.length_c   1.000
_cell.angle_alpha   90.00
_cell.angle_beta   90.00
_cell.angle_gamma   90.00
#
_symmetry.space_group_name_H-M   'P 1'
#
loop_
_entity.id
_entity.type
_entity.pdbx_description
1 polymer ?
#
loop_
_entity_poly.entity_id
_entity_poly.type
_entity_poly.pdbx_seq_one_letter_code
_entity_poly.pdbx_strand_id
1 'polypeptide(L)'
;MNKKNLIAGGIGIVLAGLATTGLIGWQAEHRRAEALEMQVAELQRQEKRSAVDRSVSAQMEEIAFEQKIISDEQRENALQQTRVANEMRERSEIERHNALIAERNAVASEKKALEASALAESQRQIAEHQRIQAELAKSIADTMSYIALARSLGSLSSIQAQVGNTELADLLAYSSYHFANRYQGDIFYPAIFQSLMTASQSMRSWPMHNGSVMGWAYMSKNDDRMVTISTYGEIMMHKKVGDVLQSQTLLNDKTYDFRDLFIEDNMIYAISRSGHLVIIDQDETKILPLPDLDFPMKITIMDDNSLLLVGDRGIAIYDKQRKMVVNTRELPFKLTTVARYDYLPLLFDDQGRQHLVKNINELETSDVPFQGKVTAFASSKNTKQRAYGMSDGTIYLYNERNGKITKLEGHLSRISKLKMNGPSLYSSSYDNSVRLWNTSSEKIDPMTLISTNSWIMDFSFDSSKQYAWIGDYNGNLHEVLLSVPMMVERISKKLKRNFTQEEWNYYIGENVPFEKFKK
;
A
#
# COMPACT_ATOMS: atom_id res chain seq x y z
N MET A 1 44.76 -40.08 -34.76
CA MET A 1 43.60 -40.17 -35.67
C MET A 1 42.34 -40.52 -34.93
N ASN A 2 41.46 -39.69 -35.01
CA ASN A 2 40.16 -39.41 -34.39
C ASN A 2 39.26 -40.60 -34.01
N LYS A 3 38.95 -40.67 -32.71
CA LYS A 3 37.81 -41.39 -32.11
C LYS A 3 36.60 -40.45 -31.97
N LYS A 4 36.04 -39.91 -33.04
CA LYS A 4 34.90 -39.01 -32.98
C LYS A 4 33.72 -39.37 -33.90
N ASN A 5 33.66 -40.55 -34.50
CA ASN A 5 32.59 -40.88 -35.46
C ASN A 5 31.82 -42.18 -35.15
N LEU A 6 31.56 -42.51 -33.88
CA LEU A 6 30.82 -43.75 -33.56
C LEU A 6 29.62 -43.54 -32.58
N ILE A 7 29.09 -42.34 -32.43
CA ILE A 7 27.89 -42.08 -31.58
C ILE A 7 26.71 -41.46 -32.37
N ALA A 8 26.85 -41.25 -33.68
CA ALA A 8 25.77 -40.67 -34.48
C ALA A 8 24.87 -41.70 -35.20
N GLY A 9 25.08 -43.02 -35.02
CA GLY A 9 24.34 -44.07 -35.75
C GLY A 9 23.26 -44.81 -34.95
N GLY A 10 23.06 -44.53 -33.64
CA GLY A 10 22.21 -45.34 -32.75
C GLY A 10 20.81 -44.79 -32.47
N ILE A 11 20.48 -43.56 -32.87
CA ILE A 11 19.21 -42.92 -32.48
C ILE A 11 18.14 -42.93 -33.60
N GLY A 12 18.47 -43.42 -34.80
CA GLY A 12 17.62 -43.41 -35.98
C GLY A 12 16.63 -44.57 -36.14
N ILE A 13 16.64 -45.60 -35.31
CA ILE A 13 15.86 -46.84 -35.56
C ILE A 13 14.72 -47.08 -34.53
N VAL A 14 14.59 -46.29 -33.50
CA VAL A 14 13.53 -46.46 -32.48
C VAL A 14 12.26 -45.61 -32.75
N LEU A 15 12.30 -44.70 -33.70
CA LEU A 15 11.15 -43.79 -33.99
C LEU A 15 10.24 -44.22 -35.15
N ALA A 16 10.44 -45.38 -35.75
CA ALA A 16 9.62 -45.86 -36.88
C ALA A 16 8.69 -47.06 -36.55
N GLY A 17 8.53 -47.45 -35.29
CA GLY A 17 7.78 -48.65 -34.89
C GLY A 17 6.45 -48.42 -34.14
N LEU A 18 5.99 -47.18 -33.92
CA LEU A 18 4.82 -46.90 -33.07
C LEU A 18 3.68 -46.12 -33.75
N ALA A 19 3.56 -46.23 -35.06
CA ALA A 19 2.53 -45.49 -35.81
C ALA A 19 1.36 -46.30 -36.34
N THR A 20 1.14 -47.53 -35.93
CA THR A 20 0.02 -48.33 -36.48
C THR A 20 -0.72 -49.23 -35.47
N THR A 21 -0.98 -48.79 -34.24
CA THR A 21 -1.98 -49.45 -33.39
C THR A 21 -2.66 -48.43 -32.47
N GLY A 22 -3.46 -47.58 -33.02
CA GLY A 22 -4.11 -46.55 -32.23
C GLY A 22 -5.48 -46.07 -32.72
N LEU A 23 -6.46 -46.98 -32.95
CA LEU A 23 -7.79 -46.55 -33.37
C LEU A 23 -8.97 -47.34 -32.77
N ILE A 24 -8.80 -48.05 -31.67
CA ILE A 24 -9.91 -48.77 -30.97
C ILE A 24 -9.88 -48.50 -29.43
N GLY A 25 -9.26 -47.43 -28.96
CA GLY A 25 -9.16 -47.09 -27.52
C GLY A 25 -9.94 -45.82 -27.11
N TRP A 26 -10.57 -45.11 -27.98
CA TRP A 26 -10.96 -43.70 -27.75
C TRP A 26 -12.27 -43.49 -26.95
N GLN A 27 -13.02 -44.54 -26.64
CA GLN A 27 -14.27 -44.40 -25.87
C GLN A 27 -14.19 -44.92 -24.41
N ALA A 28 -13.16 -45.61 -24.05
CA ALA A 28 -12.95 -46.06 -22.64
C ALA A 28 -12.07 -45.10 -21.82
N GLU A 29 -11.31 -44.23 -22.48
CA GLU A 29 -10.39 -43.28 -21.80
C GLU A 29 -11.09 -42.00 -21.32
N HIS A 30 -12.23 -41.59 -21.92
CA HIS A 30 -12.88 -40.35 -21.50
C HIS A 30 -13.49 -40.42 -20.09
N ARG A 31 -13.95 -41.59 -19.65
CA ARG A 31 -14.48 -41.77 -18.28
C ARG A 31 -13.38 -42.01 -17.23
N ARG A 32 -12.19 -42.41 -17.66
CA ARG A 32 -11.02 -42.49 -16.76
C ARG A 32 -10.31 -41.13 -16.64
N ALA A 33 -10.40 -40.31 -17.66
CA ALA A 33 -9.81 -38.96 -17.62
C ALA A 33 -10.52 -38.05 -16.60
N GLU A 34 -11.86 -38.07 -16.57
CA GLU A 34 -12.61 -37.25 -15.59
C GLU A 34 -12.38 -37.67 -14.13
N ALA A 35 -12.23 -38.98 -13.89
CA ALA A 35 -11.90 -39.46 -12.55
C ALA A 35 -10.45 -39.16 -12.17
N LEU A 36 -9.54 -39.18 -13.14
CA LEU A 36 -8.15 -38.77 -12.91
C LEU A 36 -8.01 -37.26 -12.76
N GLU A 37 -8.80 -36.47 -13.50
CA GLU A 37 -8.79 -35.00 -13.33
C GLU A 37 -9.27 -34.59 -11.94
N MET A 38 -10.28 -35.28 -11.39
CA MET A 38 -10.70 -35.01 -9.99
C MET A 38 -9.64 -35.44 -8.98
N GLN A 39 -8.99 -36.58 -9.19
CA GLN A 39 -7.87 -37.01 -8.33
C GLN A 39 -6.65 -36.11 -8.49
N VAL A 40 -6.34 -35.68 -9.71
CA VAL A 40 -5.26 -34.72 -9.97
C VAL A 40 -5.56 -33.37 -9.35
N ALA A 41 -6.84 -32.92 -9.41
CA ALA A 41 -7.25 -31.67 -8.76
C ALA A 41 -7.17 -31.75 -7.22
N GLU A 42 -7.44 -32.92 -6.66
CA GLU A 42 -7.32 -33.15 -5.21
C GLU A 42 -5.87 -33.32 -4.77
N LEU A 43 -5.08 -34.02 -5.56
CA LEU A 43 -3.63 -34.11 -5.37
C LEU A 43 -2.94 -32.74 -5.59
N GLN A 44 -3.38 -31.97 -6.57
CA GLN A 44 -2.89 -30.60 -6.78
C GLN A 44 -3.27 -29.67 -5.64
N ARG A 45 -4.45 -29.88 -4.99
CA ARG A 45 -4.80 -29.12 -3.77
C ARG A 45 -3.95 -29.56 -2.57
N GLN A 46 -3.66 -30.85 -2.45
CA GLN A 46 -2.73 -31.34 -1.41
C GLN A 46 -1.29 -30.89 -1.70
N GLU A 47 -0.89 -30.94 -2.95
CA GLU A 47 0.45 -30.49 -3.38
C GLU A 47 0.62 -28.97 -3.21
N LYS A 48 -0.44 -28.19 -3.52
CA LYS A 48 -0.44 -26.75 -3.23
C LYS A 48 -0.39 -26.45 -1.73
N ARG A 49 -1.11 -27.22 -0.88
CA ARG A 49 -1.00 -27.08 0.59
C ARG A 49 0.41 -27.44 1.07
N SER A 50 0.95 -28.58 0.61
CA SER A 50 2.31 -28.99 0.98
C SER A 50 3.39 -28.11 0.34
N ALA A 51 3.10 -27.46 -0.79
CA ALA A 51 3.99 -26.46 -1.41
C ALA A 51 3.96 -25.14 -0.63
N VAL A 52 2.78 -24.72 -0.13
CA VAL A 52 2.65 -23.54 0.74
C VAL A 52 3.37 -23.80 2.07
N ASP A 53 3.15 -24.97 2.71
CA ASP A 53 3.86 -25.32 3.95
C ASP A 53 5.38 -25.39 3.75
N ARG A 54 5.84 -25.93 2.60
CA ARG A 54 7.27 -25.92 2.26
C ARG A 54 7.80 -24.54 1.94
N SER A 55 7.00 -23.71 1.27
CA SER A 55 7.39 -22.32 0.96
C SER A 55 7.43 -21.46 2.22
N VAL A 56 6.48 -21.65 3.16
CA VAL A 56 6.47 -20.98 4.46
C VAL A 56 7.67 -21.42 5.30
N SER A 57 7.98 -22.72 5.34
CA SER A 57 9.17 -23.22 6.05
C SER A 57 10.46 -22.70 5.41
N ALA A 58 10.53 -22.66 4.07
CA ALA A 58 11.68 -22.13 3.35
C ALA A 58 11.85 -20.62 3.56
N GLN A 59 10.74 -19.86 3.59
CA GLN A 59 10.80 -18.44 3.90
C GLN A 59 11.18 -18.17 5.36
N MET A 60 10.74 -19.01 6.29
CA MET A 60 11.17 -18.89 7.69
C MET A 60 12.66 -19.25 7.86
N GLU A 61 13.14 -20.26 7.13
CA GLU A 61 14.59 -20.59 7.11
C GLU A 61 15.41 -19.46 6.46
N GLU A 62 14.91 -18.90 5.36
CA GLU A 62 15.57 -17.79 4.66
C GLU A 62 15.64 -16.52 5.55
N ILE A 63 14.54 -16.16 6.20
CA ILE A 63 14.50 -15.02 7.15
C ILE A 63 15.42 -15.27 8.36
N ALA A 64 15.42 -16.50 8.89
CA ALA A 64 16.31 -16.86 10.01
C ALA A 64 17.78 -16.86 9.57
N PHE A 65 18.05 -17.27 8.32
CA PHE A 65 19.38 -17.26 7.73
C PHE A 65 19.87 -15.83 7.46
N GLU A 66 19.00 -14.97 6.89
CA GLU A 66 19.30 -13.54 6.70
C GLU A 66 19.54 -12.82 8.03
N GLN A 67 18.71 -13.08 9.04
CA GLN A 67 18.94 -12.51 10.38
C GLN A 67 20.28 -12.95 10.99
N LYS A 68 20.65 -14.23 10.77
CA LYS A 68 21.93 -14.75 11.23
C LYS A 68 23.09 -14.09 10.49
N ILE A 69 22.99 -13.93 9.17
CA ILE A 69 24.02 -13.26 8.36
C ILE A 69 24.19 -11.80 8.83
N ILE A 70 23.09 -11.06 9.00
CA ILE A 70 23.13 -9.67 9.45
C ILE A 70 23.71 -9.58 10.87
N SER A 71 23.35 -10.51 11.76
CA SER A 71 23.90 -10.57 13.12
C SER A 71 25.38 -10.90 13.15
N ASP A 72 25.80 -11.87 12.30
CA ASP A 72 27.21 -12.27 12.19
C ASP A 72 28.05 -11.13 11.56
N GLU A 73 27.52 -10.46 10.53
CA GLU A 73 28.19 -9.32 9.88
C GLU A 73 28.31 -8.10 10.82
N GLN A 74 27.28 -7.83 11.62
CA GLN A 74 27.34 -6.79 12.65
C GLN A 74 28.31 -7.14 13.78
N ARG A 75 28.35 -8.42 14.16
CA ARG A 75 29.31 -8.91 15.18
C ARG A 75 30.75 -8.84 14.67
N GLU A 76 30.96 -9.17 13.39
CA GLU A 76 32.29 -9.11 12.76
C GLU A 76 32.77 -7.65 12.64
N ASN A 77 31.87 -6.75 12.24
CA ASN A 77 32.14 -5.30 12.21
C ASN A 77 32.44 -4.74 13.61
N ALA A 78 31.69 -5.16 14.64
CA ALA A 78 31.95 -4.76 16.02
C ALA A 78 33.29 -5.30 16.55
N LEU A 79 33.65 -6.54 16.16
CA LEU A 79 34.96 -7.14 16.49
C LEU A 79 36.11 -6.46 15.75
N GLN A 80 35.92 -6.06 14.49
CA GLN A 80 36.92 -5.27 13.76
C GLN A 80 37.12 -3.89 14.39
N GLN A 81 36.04 -3.20 14.74
CA GLN A 81 36.15 -1.92 15.44
C GLN A 81 36.83 -2.04 16.81
N THR A 82 36.56 -3.14 17.54
CA THR A 82 37.21 -3.42 18.82
C THR A 82 38.69 -3.76 18.62
N ARG A 83 39.05 -4.49 17.53
CA ARG A 83 40.46 -4.74 17.18
C ARG A 83 41.22 -3.46 16.86
N VAL A 84 40.62 -2.62 15.99
CA VAL A 84 41.22 -1.30 15.67
C VAL A 84 41.39 -0.43 16.92
N ALA A 85 40.41 -0.43 17.81
CA ALA A 85 40.51 0.29 19.10
C ALA A 85 41.61 -0.29 20.02
N ASN A 86 41.76 -1.62 20.02
CA ASN A 86 42.83 -2.25 20.82
C ASN A 86 44.22 -2.06 20.19
N GLU A 87 44.37 -2.14 18.87
CA GLU A 87 45.60 -1.82 18.15
C GLU A 87 45.99 -0.34 18.33
N MET A 88 45.03 0.55 18.37
CA MET A 88 45.27 1.97 18.67
C MET A 88 45.65 2.18 20.15
N ARG A 89 45.09 1.38 21.09
CA ARG A 89 45.52 1.40 22.50
C ARG A 89 46.94 0.88 22.64
N GLU A 90 47.28 -0.22 22.03
CA GLU A 90 48.66 -0.74 22.04
C GLU A 90 49.64 0.27 21.43
N ARG A 91 49.31 0.89 20.31
CA ARG A 91 50.14 1.97 19.73
C ARG A 91 50.24 3.16 20.69
N SER A 92 49.13 3.58 21.28
CA SER A 92 49.14 4.68 22.27
C SER A 92 49.95 4.32 23.52
N GLU A 93 49.91 3.06 23.99
CA GLU A 93 50.77 2.61 25.10
C GLU A 93 52.25 2.53 24.71
N ILE A 94 52.57 2.10 23.50
CA ILE A 94 53.94 2.09 22.96
C ILE A 94 54.50 3.52 22.83
N GLU A 95 53.68 4.46 22.30
CA GLU A 95 54.06 5.86 22.19
C GLU A 95 54.26 6.52 23.59
N ARG A 96 53.40 6.16 24.54
CA ARG A 96 53.54 6.60 25.94
C ARG A 96 54.82 6.06 26.60
N HIS A 97 55.17 4.80 26.29
CA HIS A 97 56.44 4.21 26.75
C HIS A 97 57.66 4.91 26.14
N ASN A 98 57.59 5.21 24.83
CA ASN A 98 58.61 5.97 24.11
C ASN A 98 58.72 7.41 24.61
N ALA A 99 57.62 8.06 24.96
CA ALA A 99 57.62 9.38 25.57
C ALA A 99 58.27 9.36 26.98
N LEU A 100 58.02 8.31 27.79
CA LEU A 100 58.66 8.11 29.10
C LEU A 100 60.17 7.82 28.98
N ILE A 101 60.57 7.10 27.94
CA ILE A 101 62.00 6.90 27.64
C ILE A 101 62.64 8.20 27.16
N ALA A 102 61.96 8.98 26.34
CA ALA A 102 62.42 10.29 25.89
C ALA A 102 62.52 11.28 27.03
N GLU A 103 61.59 11.26 28.01
CA GLU A 103 61.65 12.05 29.26
C GLU A 103 62.86 11.67 30.13
N ARG A 104 63.22 10.39 30.28
CA ARG A 104 64.41 9.91 30.95
C ARG A 104 65.72 10.33 30.27
N ASN A 105 65.68 10.45 28.92
CA ASN A 105 66.83 10.86 28.11
C ASN A 105 66.94 12.40 27.94
N ALA A 106 65.92 13.13 28.37
CA ALA A 106 65.83 14.57 28.16
C ALA A 106 66.06 15.40 29.43
N VAL A 107 67.00 14.98 30.30
CA VAL A 107 67.45 15.75 31.45
C VAL A 107 68.07 17.10 31.05
N ALA A 108 68.10 17.47 29.81
CA ALA A 108 68.77 18.69 29.34
C ALA A 108 67.85 19.81 28.80
N SER A 109 66.49 19.69 28.80
CA SER A 109 65.74 20.88 28.42
C SER A 109 64.21 20.76 28.75
N GLU A 110 63.83 21.64 29.67
CA GLU A 110 62.43 21.91 30.09
C GLU A 110 61.43 22.12 28.90
N LYS A 111 61.98 22.53 27.78
CA LYS A 111 61.27 22.78 26.56
C LYS A 111 60.73 21.50 25.86
N LYS A 112 61.49 20.38 25.94
CA LYS A 112 61.09 19.09 25.38
C LYS A 112 59.99 18.40 26.20
N ALA A 113 59.97 18.62 27.52
CA ALA A 113 58.90 18.06 28.38
C ALA A 113 57.55 18.74 28.12
N LEU A 114 57.52 20.02 27.82
CA LEU A 114 56.29 20.75 27.46
C LEU A 114 55.73 20.31 26.10
N GLU A 115 56.58 20.08 25.11
CA GLU A 115 56.17 19.58 23.78
C GLU A 115 55.63 18.16 23.85
N ALA A 116 56.25 17.29 24.67
CA ALA A 116 55.76 15.92 24.90
C ALA A 116 54.42 15.90 25.65
N SER A 117 54.21 16.80 26.62
CA SER A 117 52.93 16.93 27.32
C SER A 117 51.80 17.43 26.43
N ALA A 118 52.07 18.42 25.56
CA ALA A 118 51.11 18.94 24.61
C ALA A 118 50.72 17.88 23.56
N LEU A 119 51.69 17.06 23.14
CA LEU A 119 51.44 15.97 22.18
C LEU A 119 50.57 14.85 22.81
N ALA A 120 50.87 14.47 24.06
CA ALA A 120 50.11 13.48 24.81
C ALA A 120 48.66 13.93 25.07
N GLU A 121 48.44 15.21 25.37
CA GLU A 121 47.11 15.79 25.56
C GLU A 121 46.33 15.81 24.23
N SER A 122 46.98 16.16 23.12
CA SER A 122 46.39 16.10 21.79
C SER A 122 45.98 14.66 21.39
N GLN A 123 46.83 13.67 21.67
CA GLN A 123 46.54 12.25 21.42
C GLN A 123 45.40 11.73 22.30
N ARG A 124 45.33 12.17 23.55
CA ARG A 124 44.22 11.85 24.45
C ARG A 124 42.90 12.42 23.96
N GLN A 125 42.89 13.64 23.46
CA GLN A 125 41.70 14.25 22.87
C GLN A 125 41.26 13.52 21.61
N ILE A 126 42.20 13.09 20.76
CA ILE A 126 41.89 12.28 19.55
C ILE A 126 41.32 10.92 19.96
N ALA A 127 41.90 10.21 20.93
CA ALA A 127 41.42 8.92 21.40
C ALA A 127 40.01 9.02 22.02
N GLU A 128 39.77 10.08 22.82
CA GLU A 128 38.45 10.34 23.40
C GLU A 128 37.39 10.65 22.31
N HIS A 129 37.75 11.45 21.31
CA HIS A 129 36.89 11.73 20.18
C HIS A 129 36.54 10.44 19.40
N GLN A 130 37.51 9.57 19.17
CA GLN A 130 37.30 8.28 18.48
C GLN A 130 36.42 7.33 19.32
N ARG A 131 36.57 7.32 20.66
CA ARG A 131 35.71 6.56 21.55
C ARG A 131 34.24 7.01 21.43
N ILE A 132 34.02 8.32 21.49
CA ILE A 132 32.67 8.91 21.33
C ILE A 132 32.07 8.55 19.98
N GLN A 133 32.85 8.61 18.91
CA GLN A 133 32.40 8.21 17.56
C GLN A 133 32.05 6.73 17.49
N ALA A 134 32.83 5.85 18.11
CA ALA A 134 32.56 4.42 18.15
C ALA A 134 31.31 4.09 18.98
N GLU A 135 31.10 4.76 20.12
CA GLU A 135 29.88 4.62 20.93
C GLU A 135 28.64 5.09 20.18
N LEU A 136 28.73 6.21 19.45
CA LEU A 136 27.66 6.71 18.62
C LEU A 136 27.33 5.74 17.47
N ALA A 137 28.33 5.24 16.75
CA ALA A 137 28.17 4.27 15.69
C ALA A 137 27.50 2.97 16.19
N LYS A 138 27.91 2.49 17.37
CA LYS A 138 27.28 1.33 18.02
C LYS A 138 25.80 1.59 18.34
N SER A 139 25.48 2.74 18.92
CA SER A 139 24.09 3.11 19.25
C SER A 139 23.20 3.17 17.99
N ILE A 140 23.74 3.68 16.89
CA ILE A 140 23.04 3.71 15.60
C ILE A 140 22.82 2.29 15.07
N ALA A 141 23.84 1.44 15.12
CA ALA A 141 23.77 0.04 14.68
C ALA A 141 22.74 -0.77 15.50
N ASP A 142 22.74 -0.60 16.82
CA ASP A 142 21.75 -1.24 17.70
C ASP A 142 20.32 -0.78 17.37
N THR A 143 20.13 0.51 17.14
CA THR A 143 18.83 1.07 16.73
C THR A 143 18.36 0.47 15.40
N MET A 144 19.23 0.41 14.40
CA MET A 144 18.90 -0.18 13.10
C MET A 144 18.59 -1.67 13.20
N SER A 145 19.28 -2.40 14.06
CA SER A 145 19.02 -3.82 14.34
C SER A 145 17.63 -4.03 14.92
N TYR A 146 17.20 -3.21 15.89
CA TYR A 146 15.85 -3.31 16.43
C TYR A 146 14.76 -2.91 15.44
N ILE A 147 15.02 -1.97 14.54
CA ILE A 147 14.10 -1.63 13.45
C ILE A 147 13.98 -2.80 12.47
N ALA A 148 15.08 -3.45 12.12
CA ALA A 148 15.09 -4.64 11.28
C ALA A 148 14.34 -5.81 11.94
N LEU A 149 14.56 -6.02 13.24
CA LEU A 149 13.81 -6.99 14.04
C LEU A 149 12.30 -6.71 13.98
N ALA A 150 11.89 -5.46 14.16
CA ALA A 150 10.48 -5.08 14.08
C ALA A 150 9.85 -5.47 12.73
N ARG A 151 10.55 -5.23 11.62
CA ARG A 151 10.10 -5.62 10.26
C ARG A 151 9.99 -7.14 10.12
N SER A 152 10.96 -7.88 10.62
CA SER A 152 10.96 -9.33 10.62
C SER A 152 9.79 -9.91 11.44
N LEU A 153 9.55 -9.38 12.65
CA LEU A 153 8.42 -9.77 13.50
C LEU A 153 7.08 -9.52 12.80
N GLY A 154 6.94 -8.41 12.08
CA GLY A 154 5.75 -8.12 11.26
C GLY A 154 5.53 -9.16 10.17
N SER A 155 6.58 -9.54 9.43
CA SER A 155 6.51 -10.58 8.41
C SER A 155 6.14 -11.94 9.03
N LEU A 156 6.77 -12.33 10.13
CA LEU A 156 6.48 -13.56 10.86
C LEU A 156 5.05 -13.59 11.41
N SER A 157 4.54 -12.46 11.91
CA SER A 157 3.13 -12.34 12.31
C SER A 157 2.20 -12.68 11.16
N SER A 158 2.43 -12.12 9.98
CA SER A 158 1.60 -12.38 8.80
C SER A 158 1.62 -13.86 8.40
N ILE A 159 2.79 -14.51 8.46
CA ILE A 159 2.93 -15.95 8.21
C ILE A 159 2.17 -16.77 9.25
N GLN A 160 2.33 -16.47 10.54
CA GLN A 160 1.62 -17.19 11.62
C GLN A 160 0.10 -17.03 11.51
N ALA A 161 -0.38 -15.86 11.10
CA ALA A 161 -1.79 -15.64 10.82
C ALA A 161 -2.32 -16.51 9.68
N GLN A 162 -1.55 -16.67 8.60
CA GLN A 162 -1.92 -17.51 7.44
C GLN A 162 -2.01 -19.00 7.80
N VAL A 163 -1.14 -19.50 8.67
CA VAL A 163 -1.19 -20.90 9.14
C VAL A 163 -2.18 -21.10 10.29
N GLY A 164 -2.93 -20.07 10.70
CA GLY A 164 -3.97 -20.16 11.71
C GLY A 164 -3.48 -20.02 13.15
N ASN A 165 -2.20 -19.77 13.40
CA ASN A 165 -1.65 -19.53 14.74
C ASN A 165 -1.87 -18.08 15.17
N THR A 166 -3.13 -17.72 15.40
CA THR A 166 -3.56 -16.34 15.63
C THR A 166 -3.00 -15.74 16.92
N GLU A 167 -2.84 -16.53 17.98
CA GLU A 167 -2.32 -16.03 19.28
C GLU A 167 -0.85 -15.59 19.16
N LEU A 168 -0.04 -16.38 18.48
CA LEU A 168 1.35 -16.02 18.22
C LEU A 168 1.45 -14.87 17.21
N ALA A 169 0.60 -14.86 16.18
CA ALA A 169 0.53 -13.76 15.21
C ALA A 169 0.24 -12.43 15.89
N ASP A 170 -0.72 -12.39 16.82
CA ASP A 170 -1.08 -11.19 17.58
C ASP A 170 0.09 -10.69 18.44
N LEU A 171 0.82 -11.60 19.11
CA LEU A 171 2.01 -11.27 19.90
C LEU A 171 3.13 -10.69 19.03
N LEU A 172 3.41 -11.33 17.89
CA LEU A 172 4.43 -10.88 16.94
C LEU A 172 4.08 -9.52 16.33
N ALA A 173 2.79 -9.29 15.96
CA ALA A 173 2.35 -7.99 15.46
C ALA A 173 2.52 -6.87 16.49
N TYR A 174 2.09 -7.15 17.74
CA TYR A 174 2.23 -6.19 18.82
C TYR A 174 3.70 -5.86 19.10
N SER A 175 4.57 -6.87 19.13
CA SER A 175 6.00 -6.72 19.33
C SER A 175 6.66 -5.95 18.20
N SER A 176 6.26 -6.24 16.95
CA SER A 176 6.70 -5.54 15.75
C SER A 176 6.47 -4.03 15.88
N TYR A 177 5.23 -3.62 16.22
CA TYR A 177 4.92 -2.23 16.50
C TYR A 177 5.72 -1.67 17.68
N HIS A 178 5.81 -2.43 18.77
CA HIS A 178 6.48 -1.98 20.00
C HIS A 178 7.95 -1.64 19.76
N PHE A 179 8.70 -2.52 19.08
CA PHE A 179 10.08 -2.26 18.71
C PHE A 179 10.21 -1.12 17.68
N ALA A 180 9.37 -1.10 16.63
CA ALA A 180 9.41 -0.01 15.66
C ALA A 180 9.16 1.36 16.32
N ASN A 181 8.12 1.46 17.15
CA ASN A 181 7.76 2.71 17.81
C ASN A 181 8.81 3.15 18.84
N ARG A 182 9.38 2.22 19.63
CA ARG A 182 10.43 2.50 20.62
C ARG A 182 11.69 3.07 19.98
N TYR A 183 12.09 2.53 18.85
CA TYR A 183 13.32 2.90 18.14
C TYR A 183 13.09 3.87 16.98
N GLN A 184 11.91 4.53 16.95
CA GLN A 184 11.55 5.53 15.95
C GLN A 184 11.63 5.04 14.50
N GLY A 185 11.41 3.74 14.30
CA GLY A 185 11.27 3.14 12.98
C GLY A 185 9.94 3.52 12.32
N ASP A 186 9.88 3.34 11.02
CA ASP A 186 8.66 3.59 10.24
C ASP A 186 7.59 2.54 10.57
N ILE A 187 6.57 2.92 11.34
CA ILE A 187 5.42 2.08 11.69
C ILE A 187 4.51 1.79 10.48
N PHE A 188 4.64 2.57 9.41
CA PHE A 188 3.96 2.34 8.13
C PHE A 188 4.79 1.48 7.17
N TYR A 189 5.90 0.90 7.64
CA TYR A 189 6.62 -0.10 6.84
C TYR A 189 5.68 -1.28 6.50
N PRO A 190 5.63 -1.77 5.25
CA PRO A 190 4.62 -2.72 4.78
C PRO A 190 4.40 -3.92 5.70
N ALA A 191 5.48 -4.58 6.13
CA ALA A 191 5.37 -5.78 6.99
C ALA A 191 4.77 -5.46 8.38
N ILE A 192 5.13 -4.31 8.97
CA ILE A 192 4.64 -3.88 10.27
C ILE A 192 3.14 -3.54 10.17
N PHE A 193 2.80 -2.66 9.24
CA PHE A 193 1.42 -2.19 9.11
C PHE A 193 0.46 -3.32 8.72
N GLN A 194 0.85 -4.19 7.78
CA GLN A 194 0.02 -5.30 7.35
C GLN A 194 -0.21 -6.33 8.47
N SER A 195 0.81 -6.59 9.30
CA SER A 195 0.66 -7.45 10.48
C SER A 195 -0.34 -6.86 11.48
N LEU A 196 -0.27 -5.54 11.73
CA LEU A 196 -1.22 -4.84 12.59
C LEU A 196 -2.64 -4.89 12.04
N MET A 197 -2.83 -4.68 10.75
CA MET A 197 -4.13 -4.79 10.09
C MET A 197 -4.73 -6.19 10.28
N THR A 198 -3.93 -7.23 10.04
CA THR A 198 -4.38 -8.62 10.16
C THR A 198 -4.70 -8.98 11.61
N ALA A 199 -3.80 -8.71 12.55
CA ALA A 199 -3.96 -9.03 13.95
C ALA A 199 -5.13 -8.27 14.61
N SER A 200 -5.33 -7.00 14.26
CA SER A 200 -6.44 -6.19 14.79
C SER A 200 -7.79 -6.47 14.12
N GLN A 201 -7.82 -7.34 13.10
CA GLN A 201 -9.01 -7.57 12.28
C GLN A 201 -9.59 -6.25 11.78
N SER A 202 -8.71 -5.45 11.19
CA SER A 202 -9.03 -4.08 10.76
C SER A 202 -9.97 -3.99 9.58
N MET A 203 -10.23 -5.09 8.87
CA MET A 203 -11.11 -5.12 7.71
C MET A 203 -12.42 -5.83 8.03
N ARG A 204 -13.52 -5.21 7.60
CA ARG A 204 -14.88 -5.79 7.58
C ARG A 204 -15.45 -5.65 6.19
N SER A 205 -16.31 -6.59 5.81
CA SER A 205 -16.91 -6.62 4.48
C SER A 205 -18.37 -6.99 4.57
N TRP A 206 -19.20 -6.31 3.78
CA TRP A 206 -20.63 -6.55 3.68
C TRP A 206 -21.03 -6.63 2.21
N PRO A 207 -21.72 -7.69 1.79
CA PRO A 207 -22.36 -7.75 0.47
C PRO A 207 -23.60 -6.85 0.48
N MET A 208 -23.51 -5.67 -0.14
CA MET A 208 -24.58 -4.66 -0.08
C MET A 208 -25.38 -4.53 -1.36
N HIS A 209 -24.74 -4.69 -2.49
CA HIS A 209 -25.32 -4.45 -3.79
C HIS A 209 -25.26 -5.67 -4.69
N ASN A 210 -26.19 -5.76 -5.65
CA ASN A 210 -26.17 -6.76 -6.72
C ASN A 210 -25.22 -6.39 -7.86
N GLY A 211 -24.88 -5.10 -7.98
CA GLY A 211 -23.94 -4.56 -8.97
C GLY A 211 -22.73 -3.91 -8.31
N SER A 212 -21.80 -3.47 -9.15
CA SER A 212 -20.58 -2.81 -8.70
C SER A 212 -20.89 -1.56 -7.88
N VAL A 213 -20.21 -1.36 -6.74
CA VAL A 213 -20.32 -0.15 -5.93
C VAL A 213 -19.51 0.96 -6.58
N MET A 214 -20.17 1.89 -7.27
CA MET A 214 -19.54 2.91 -8.10
C MET A 214 -19.21 4.20 -7.37
N GLY A 215 -19.81 4.42 -6.22
CA GLY A 215 -19.57 5.62 -5.43
C GLY A 215 -20.22 5.53 -4.05
N TRP A 216 -19.68 6.30 -3.13
CA TRP A 216 -20.28 6.50 -1.83
C TRP A 216 -19.91 7.86 -1.24
N ALA A 217 -20.77 8.40 -0.41
CA ALA A 217 -20.55 9.65 0.33
C ALA A 217 -21.35 9.69 1.62
N TYR A 218 -20.87 10.45 2.61
CA TYR A 218 -21.68 10.79 3.78
C TYR A 218 -22.76 11.82 3.44
N MET A 219 -23.92 11.74 4.10
CA MET A 219 -25.01 12.71 3.95
C MET A 219 -24.58 14.12 4.31
N SER A 220 -23.80 14.28 5.38
CA SER A 220 -23.13 15.52 5.74
C SER A 220 -21.86 15.25 6.55
N LYS A 221 -21.08 16.30 6.84
CA LYS A 221 -19.83 16.18 7.63
C LYS A 221 -20.05 15.67 9.06
N ASN A 222 -21.23 15.92 9.63
CA ASN A 222 -21.58 15.55 11.01
C ASN A 222 -22.59 14.41 11.08
N ASP A 223 -22.95 13.82 9.93
CA ASP A 223 -23.89 12.71 9.83
C ASP A 223 -23.08 11.40 9.68
N ASP A 224 -23.45 10.39 10.43
CA ASP A 224 -22.87 9.04 10.35
C ASP A 224 -23.53 8.18 9.27
N ARG A 225 -24.57 8.71 8.59
CA ARG A 225 -25.23 8.04 7.47
C ARG A 225 -24.44 8.26 6.20
N MET A 226 -24.22 7.19 5.46
CA MET A 226 -23.59 7.21 4.15
C MET A 226 -24.53 6.64 3.09
N VAL A 227 -24.37 7.12 1.88
CA VAL A 227 -25.09 6.63 0.70
C VAL A 227 -24.13 5.95 -0.24
N THR A 228 -24.55 4.84 -0.80
CA THR A 228 -23.83 4.10 -1.84
C THR A 228 -24.71 3.95 -3.07
N ILE A 229 -24.07 3.83 -4.23
CA ILE A 229 -24.73 3.61 -5.51
C ILE A 229 -24.11 2.42 -6.24
N SER A 230 -24.92 1.73 -7.07
CA SER A 230 -24.43 0.60 -7.85
C SER A 230 -24.79 0.68 -9.34
N THR A 231 -24.09 -0.14 -10.13
CA THR A 231 -24.37 -0.32 -11.56
C THR A 231 -25.71 -1.01 -11.84
N TYR A 232 -26.38 -1.55 -10.82
CA TYR A 232 -27.70 -2.21 -10.95
C TYR A 232 -28.86 -1.32 -10.50
N GLY A 233 -28.65 0.01 -10.50
CA GLY A 233 -29.69 0.98 -10.21
C GLY A 233 -30.09 1.07 -8.74
N GLU A 234 -29.22 0.64 -7.85
CA GLU A 234 -29.46 0.71 -6.42
C GLU A 234 -28.83 1.96 -5.83
N ILE A 235 -29.62 2.71 -5.04
CA ILE A 235 -29.17 3.76 -4.13
C ILE A 235 -29.56 3.32 -2.73
N MET A 236 -28.58 3.13 -1.87
CA MET A 236 -28.79 2.64 -0.50
C MET A 236 -28.17 3.60 0.50
N MET A 237 -28.91 3.84 1.59
CA MET A 237 -28.41 4.59 2.75
C MET A 237 -28.03 3.60 3.85
N HIS A 238 -26.89 3.82 4.45
CA HIS A 238 -26.33 2.99 5.51
C HIS A 238 -26.03 3.79 6.76
N LYS A 239 -26.28 3.18 7.92
CA LYS A 239 -25.86 3.68 9.21
C LYS A 239 -25.14 2.59 9.98
N LYS A 240 -23.94 2.89 10.47
CA LYS A 240 -23.19 1.96 11.30
C LYS A 240 -23.63 2.05 12.76
N VAL A 241 -24.09 0.92 13.32
CA VAL A 241 -24.47 0.80 14.73
C VAL A 241 -23.64 -0.35 15.34
N GLY A 242 -22.60 0.01 16.08
CA GLY A 242 -21.60 -0.95 16.57
C GLY A 242 -20.88 -1.64 15.40
N ASP A 243 -21.03 -2.96 15.32
CA ASP A 243 -20.43 -3.80 14.28
C ASP A 243 -21.37 -4.12 13.11
N VAL A 244 -22.61 -3.64 13.18
CA VAL A 244 -23.65 -3.90 12.17
C VAL A 244 -23.83 -2.67 11.30
N LEU A 245 -23.91 -2.89 9.98
CA LEU A 245 -24.28 -1.88 9.02
C LEU A 245 -25.78 -2.02 8.72
N GLN A 246 -26.58 -1.12 9.26
CA GLN A 246 -28.02 -1.03 8.97
C GLN A 246 -28.18 -0.32 7.63
N SER A 247 -28.98 -0.91 6.73
CA SER A 247 -29.13 -0.41 5.37
C SER A 247 -30.60 -0.20 5.02
N GLN A 248 -30.86 0.90 4.33
CA GLN A 248 -32.18 1.25 3.77
C GLN A 248 -32.00 1.45 2.27
N THR A 249 -32.86 0.81 1.46
CA THR A 249 -32.92 1.04 0.03
C THR A 249 -33.71 2.30 -0.25
N LEU A 250 -33.10 3.29 -0.90
CA LEU A 250 -33.76 4.54 -1.32
C LEU A 250 -34.31 4.41 -2.74
N LEU A 251 -33.58 3.72 -3.63
CA LEU A 251 -33.99 3.40 -4.98
C LEU A 251 -33.44 2.04 -5.38
N ASN A 252 -34.26 1.26 -6.10
CA ASN A 252 -33.82 0.00 -6.72
C ASN A 252 -34.54 -0.16 -8.06
N ASP A 253 -33.90 0.33 -9.13
CA ASP A 253 -34.43 0.27 -10.48
C ASP A 253 -33.30 -0.01 -11.46
N LYS A 254 -33.29 -1.23 -12.03
CA LYS A 254 -32.27 -1.73 -12.96
C LYS A 254 -32.17 -0.95 -14.27
N THR A 255 -33.07 -0.03 -14.55
CA THR A 255 -32.99 0.89 -15.70
C THR A 255 -31.77 1.81 -15.59
N TYR A 256 -31.32 2.06 -14.37
CA TYR A 256 -30.20 2.96 -14.10
C TYR A 256 -28.91 2.17 -13.90
N ASP A 257 -27.84 2.63 -14.55
CA ASP A 257 -26.46 2.18 -14.37
C ASP A 257 -25.70 3.37 -13.73
N PHE A 258 -25.77 3.47 -12.39
CA PHE A 258 -25.17 4.60 -11.68
C PHE A 258 -23.65 4.59 -11.77
N ARG A 259 -23.05 5.78 -11.96
CA ARG A 259 -21.62 5.98 -12.17
C ARG A 259 -20.95 6.89 -11.16
N ASP A 260 -21.68 7.87 -10.64
CA ASP A 260 -21.17 8.81 -9.66
C ASP A 260 -22.28 9.38 -8.78
N LEU A 261 -21.89 9.87 -7.64
CA LEU A 261 -22.74 10.35 -6.57
C LEU A 261 -22.17 11.64 -6.01
N PHE A 262 -23.01 12.65 -5.86
CA PHE A 262 -22.71 13.90 -5.17
C PHE A 262 -23.80 14.17 -4.12
N ILE A 263 -23.39 14.57 -2.91
CA ILE A 263 -24.31 14.90 -1.82
C ILE A 263 -24.00 16.30 -1.31
N GLU A 264 -25.06 17.09 -1.16
CA GLU A 264 -25.00 18.43 -0.57
C GLU A 264 -26.33 18.75 0.09
N ASP A 265 -26.29 19.34 1.28
CA ASP A 265 -27.46 19.76 2.04
C ASP A 265 -28.55 18.68 2.20
N ASN A 266 -28.12 17.44 2.45
CA ASN A 266 -28.94 16.23 2.51
C ASN A 266 -29.61 15.83 1.18
N MET A 267 -29.31 16.50 0.09
CA MET A 267 -29.76 16.09 -1.24
C MET A 267 -28.76 15.14 -1.88
N ILE A 268 -29.25 14.07 -2.46
CA ILE A 268 -28.48 13.07 -3.16
C ILE A 268 -28.66 13.28 -4.66
N TYR A 269 -27.55 13.45 -5.38
CA TYR A 269 -27.49 13.54 -6.83
C TYR A 269 -26.74 12.33 -7.35
N ALA A 270 -27.39 11.43 -8.07
CA ALA A 270 -26.78 10.25 -8.66
C ALA A 270 -26.90 10.30 -10.19
N ILE A 271 -25.76 10.18 -10.88
CA ILE A 271 -25.74 10.20 -12.34
C ILE A 271 -25.65 8.78 -12.87
N SER A 272 -26.49 8.49 -13.86
CA SER A 272 -26.57 7.19 -14.49
C SER A 272 -26.03 7.23 -15.92
N ARG A 273 -25.25 6.23 -16.29
CA ARG A 273 -24.78 6.02 -17.67
C ARG A 273 -25.91 5.87 -18.69
N SER A 274 -27.10 5.47 -18.22
CA SER A 274 -28.32 5.41 -19.06
C SER A 274 -28.93 6.78 -19.39
N GLY A 275 -28.23 7.88 -19.09
CA GLY A 275 -28.64 9.25 -19.47
C GLY A 275 -29.66 9.87 -18.50
N HIS A 276 -29.50 9.68 -17.21
CA HIS A 276 -30.38 10.24 -16.18
C HIS A 276 -29.61 10.83 -15.00
N LEU A 277 -30.13 11.92 -14.45
CA LEU A 277 -29.78 12.44 -13.14
C LEU A 277 -30.92 12.13 -12.18
N VAL A 278 -30.67 11.31 -11.18
CA VAL A 278 -31.60 11.01 -10.10
C VAL A 278 -31.28 11.91 -8.92
N ILE A 279 -32.28 12.60 -8.41
CA ILE A 279 -32.18 13.52 -7.27
C ILE A 279 -33.13 13.01 -6.20
N ILE A 280 -32.59 12.76 -5.00
CA ILE A 280 -33.38 12.34 -3.84
C ILE A 280 -33.27 13.44 -2.78
N ASP A 281 -34.41 14.00 -2.41
CA ASP A 281 -34.59 15.00 -1.34
C ASP A 281 -35.54 14.40 -0.30
N GLN A 282 -34.99 13.92 0.81
CA GLN A 282 -35.72 13.17 1.84
C GLN A 282 -36.53 12.00 1.23
N ASP A 283 -37.84 12.16 1.09
CA ASP A 283 -38.75 11.12 0.56
C ASP A 283 -39.15 11.36 -0.90
N GLU A 284 -38.75 12.49 -1.51
CA GLU A 284 -39.06 12.81 -2.90
C GLU A 284 -37.90 12.38 -3.83
N THR A 285 -38.23 11.59 -4.85
CA THR A 285 -37.29 11.20 -5.90
C THR A 285 -37.68 11.87 -7.21
N LYS A 286 -36.78 12.70 -7.75
CA LYS A 286 -36.91 13.33 -9.06
C LYS A 286 -35.92 12.72 -10.04
N ILE A 287 -36.41 12.35 -11.22
CA ILE A 287 -35.59 11.80 -12.29
C ILE A 287 -35.58 12.76 -13.45
N LEU A 288 -34.41 13.20 -13.86
CA LEU A 288 -34.22 14.11 -14.98
C LEU A 288 -33.49 13.37 -16.11
N PRO A 289 -34.09 13.29 -17.30
CA PRO A 289 -33.38 12.77 -18.47
C PRO A 289 -32.30 13.77 -18.92
N LEU A 290 -31.19 13.25 -19.43
CA LEU A 290 -30.04 13.99 -19.94
C LEU A 290 -29.83 13.66 -21.43
N PRO A 291 -30.76 14.02 -22.32
CA PRO A 291 -30.73 13.57 -23.72
C PRO A 291 -29.53 14.08 -24.51
N ASP A 292 -28.96 15.23 -24.11
CA ASP A 292 -27.83 15.87 -24.78
C ASP A 292 -26.49 15.54 -24.11
N LEU A 293 -26.44 14.56 -23.22
CA LEU A 293 -25.22 14.14 -22.52
C LEU A 293 -24.98 12.64 -22.68
N ASP A 294 -24.17 12.28 -23.63
CA ASP A 294 -23.83 10.88 -23.92
C ASP A 294 -23.03 10.23 -22.80
N PHE A 295 -23.47 9.05 -22.38
CA PHE A 295 -22.79 8.21 -21.38
C PHE A 295 -22.30 8.99 -20.14
N PRO A 296 -23.23 9.59 -19.37
CA PRO A 296 -22.87 10.33 -18.18
C PRO A 296 -22.04 9.49 -17.21
N MET A 297 -21.01 10.08 -16.62
CA MET A 297 -20.05 9.32 -15.80
C MET A 297 -19.62 10.00 -14.50
N LYS A 298 -19.74 11.34 -14.38
CA LYS A 298 -19.28 12.07 -13.21
C LYS A 298 -20.12 13.31 -12.91
N ILE A 299 -20.20 13.63 -11.61
CA ILE A 299 -20.78 14.89 -11.10
C ILE A 299 -19.68 15.63 -10.33
N THR A 300 -19.57 16.92 -10.55
CA THR A 300 -18.70 17.78 -9.74
C THR A 300 -19.31 19.15 -9.58
N ILE A 301 -18.88 19.90 -8.57
CA ILE A 301 -19.40 21.24 -8.30
C ILE A 301 -18.56 22.30 -9.01
N MET A 302 -19.22 23.29 -9.59
CA MET A 302 -18.61 24.49 -10.14
C MET A 302 -18.38 25.55 -9.06
N ASP A 303 -17.66 26.61 -9.40
CA ASP A 303 -17.35 27.71 -8.49
C ASP A 303 -18.60 28.55 -8.13
N ASP A 304 -19.57 28.63 -9.05
CA ASP A 304 -20.86 29.25 -8.86
C ASP A 304 -21.89 28.40 -8.10
N ASN A 305 -21.44 27.30 -7.52
CA ASN A 305 -22.25 26.32 -6.79
C ASN A 305 -23.24 25.52 -7.66
N SER A 306 -23.22 25.62 -8.98
CA SER A 306 -23.94 24.71 -9.86
C SER A 306 -23.24 23.35 -9.96
N LEU A 307 -23.92 22.31 -10.49
CA LEU A 307 -23.30 21.02 -10.74
C LEU A 307 -22.88 20.89 -12.20
N LEU A 308 -21.64 20.51 -12.42
CA LEU A 308 -21.16 20.06 -13.72
C LEU A 308 -21.41 18.56 -13.83
N LEU A 309 -22.26 18.18 -14.76
CA LEU A 309 -22.50 16.81 -15.18
C LEU A 309 -21.59 16.51 -16.36
N VAL A 310 -20.88 15.38 -16.31
CA VAL A 310 -19.86 15.04 -17.28
C VAL A 310 -20.16 13.70 -17.91
N GLY A 311 -20.20 13.66 -19.24
CA GLY A 311 -20.35 12.46 -20.06
C GLY A 311 -19.06 12.11 -20.81
N ASP A 312 -19.14 11.12 -21.70
CA ASP A 312 -17.99 10.66 -22.49
C ASP A 312 -17.42 11.76 -23.41
N ARG A 313 -18.31 12.58 -24.03
CA ARG A 313 -17.96 13.64 -24.99
C ARG A 313 -18.70 14.94 -24.77
N GLY A 314 -19.18 15.16 -23.54
CA GLY A 314 -19.97 16.35 -23.25
C GLY A 314 -19.97 16.73 -21.79
N ILE A 315 -20.36 17.95 -21.55
CA ILE A 315 -20.55 18.53 -20.23
C ILE A 315 -21.88 19.27 -20.20
N ALA A 316 -22.56 19.24 -19.04
CA ALA A 316 -23.82 19.96 -18.84
C ALA A 316 -23.82 20.63 -17.46
N ILE A 317 -24.48 21.77 -17.35
CA ILE A 317 -24.68 22.49 -16.09
C ILE A 317 -26.08 22.21 -15.57
N TYR A 318 -26.15 21.67 -14.36
CA TYR A 318 -27.38 21.59 -13.58
C TYR A 318 -27.44 22.73 -12.57
N ASP A 319 -28.46 23.60 -12.76
CA ASP A 319 -28.76 24.70 -11.83
C ASP A 319 -29.63 24.16 -10.68
N LYS A 320 -29.07 24.16 -9.46
CA LYS A 320 -29.76 23.68 -8.26
C LYS A 320 -30.97 24.55 -7.86
N GLN A 321 -30.92 25.83 -8.15
CA GLN A 321 -32.04 26.76 -7.82
C GLN A 321 -33.20 26.57 -8.78
N ARG A 322 -32.91 26.46 -10.08
CA ARG A 322 -33.91 26.22 -11.12
C ARG A 322 -34.35 24.77 -11.21
N LYS A 323 -33.61 23.87 -10.57
CA LYS A 323 -33.81 22.41 -10.58
C LYS A 323 -33.89 21.82 -11.99
N MET A 324 -33.02 22.30 -12.91
CA MET A 324 -32.98 21.89 -14.31
C MET A 324 -31.58 22.00 -14.91
N VAL A 325 -31.34 21.28 -15.99
CA VAL A 325 -30.17 21.48 -16.84
C VAL A 325 -30.36 22.76 -17.64
N VAL A 326 -29.41 23.69 -17.55
CA VAL A 326 -29.52 25.02 -18.19
C VAL A 326 -28.62 25.15 -19.42
N ASN A 327 -27.53 24.42 -19.48
CA ASN A 327 -26.59 24.46 -20.59
C ASN A 327 -25.97 23.09 -20.81
N THR A 328 -25.73 22.75 -22.07
CA THR A 328 -24.99 21.55 -22.50
C THR A 328 -23.97 21.92 -23.57
N ARG A 329 -22.81 21.30 -23.54
CA ARG A 329 -21.75 21.48 -24.52
C ARG A 329 -21.16 20.14 -24.90
N GLU A 330 -21.16 19.85 -26.20
CA GLU A 330 -20.41 18.72 -26.77
C GLU A 330 -18.93 19.07 -26.86
N LEU A 331 -18.07 18.08 -26.59
CA LEU A 331 -16.61 18.20 -26.63
C LEU A 331 -16.04 17.42 -27.81
N PRO A 332 -15.04 17.97 -28.53
CA PRO A 332 -14.44 17.31 -29.70
C PRO A 332 -13.49 16.15 -29.35
N PHE A 333 -13.40 15.79 -28.06
CA PHE A 333 -12.55 14.74 -27.53
C PHE A 333 -13.32 13.88 -26.53
N LYS A 334 -12.82 12.67 -26.31
CA LYS A 334 -13.39 11.75 -25.32
C LYS A 334 -12.73 11.96 -23.97
N LEU A 335 -13.54 12.07 -22.92
CA LEU A 335 -13.08 12.21 -21.55
C LEU A 335 -12.76 10.85 -20.93
N THR A 336 -11.73 10.80 -20.09
CA THR A 336 -11.30 9.60 -19.38
C THR A 336 -11.62 9.65 -17.89
N THR A 337 -11.54 10.84 -17.29
CA THR A 337 -11.89 11.08 -15.88
C THR A 337 -12.07 12.57 -15.61
N VAL A 338 -12.65 12.85 -14.43
CA VAL A 338 -12.88 14.19 -13.90
C VAL A 338 -12.38 14.26 -12.48
N ALA A 339 -11.77 15.36 -12.13
CA ALA A 339 -11.30 15.66 -10.79
C ALA A 339 -11.57 17.13 -10.44
N ARG A 340 -11.06 17.57 -9.30
CA ARG A 340 -11.03 18.99 -8.94
C ARG A 340 -9.59 19.45 -8.69
N TYR A 341 -9.27 20.61 -9.23
CA TYR A 341 -8.02 21.27 -9.00
C TYR A 341 -8.28 22.75 -8.75
N ASP A 342 -7.76 23.27 -7.67
CA ASP A 342 -7.90 24.66 -7.24
C ASP A 342 -9.37 25.19 -7.24
N TYR A 343 -10.26 24.34 -6.71
CA TYR A 343 -11.73 24.53 -6.62
C TYR A 343 -12.50 24.40 -7.94
N LEU A 344 -11.82 24.33 -9.08
CA LEU A 344 -12.44 24.15 -10.38
C LEU A 344 -12.44 22.69 -10.83
N PRO A 345 -13.41 22.26 -11.66
CA PRO A 345 -13.37 20.98 -12.31
C PRO A 345 -12.17 20.89 -13.27
N LEU A 346 -11.50 19.75 -13.25
CA LEU A 346 -10.38 19.41 -14.13
C LEU A 346 -10.72 18.13 -14.87
N LEU A 347 -10.92 18.24 -16.19
CA LEU A 347 -11.22 17.12 -17.08
C LEU A 347 -9.94 16.58 -17.70
N PHE A 348 -9.90 15.28 -17.95
CA PHE A 348 -8.81 14.63 -18.67
C PHE A 348 -9.36 13.92 -19.90
N ASP A 349 -8.68 14.06 -21.04
CA ASP A 349 -9.07 13.43 -22.29
C ASP A 349 -8.26 12.16 -22.62
N ASP A 350 -8.67 11.46 -23.66
CA ASP A 350 -8.02 10.24 -24.12
C ASP A 350 -6.76 10.50 -24.98
N GLN A 351 -6.42 11.79 -25.21
CA GLN A 351 -5.22 12.25 -25.91
C GLN A 351 -4.10 12.67 -24.93
N GLY A 352 -4.33 12.57 -23.60
CA GLY A 352 -3.36 12.93 -22.56
C GLY A 352 -3.31 14.43 -22.27
N ARG A 353 -4.42 15.15 -22.49
CA ARG A 353 -4.54 16.57 -22.13
C ARG A 353 -5.45 16.73 -20.92
N GLN A 354 -5.29 17.83 -20.23
CA GLN A 354 -6.14 18.28 -19.15
C GLN A 354 -6.81 19.60 -19.49
N HIS A 355 -8.06 19.77 -19.05
CA HIS A 355 -8.90 20.91 -19.34
C HIS A 355 -9.47 21.44 -18.04
N LEU A 356 -9.02 22.61 -17.59
CA LEU A 356 -9.57 23.29 -16.43
C LEU A 356 -10.84 24.03 -16.86
N VAL A 357 -11.97 23.72 -16.21
CA VAL A 357 -13.27 24.29 -16.55
C VAL A 357 -13.49 25.56 -15.74
N LYS A 358 -13.35 26.73 -16.36
CA LYS A 358 -13.72 28.00 -15.73
C LYS A 358 -15.22 28.25 -15.82
N ASN A 359 -15.80 27.96 -16.95
CA ASN A 359 -17.25 27.90 -17.19
C ASN A 359 -17.51 26.95 -18.37
N ILE A 360 -18.77 26.68 -18.69
CA ILE A 360 -19.13 25.71 -19.72
C ILE A 360 -18.55 26.05 -21.11
N ASN A 361 -18.34 27.33 -21.41
CA ASN A 361 -17.82 27.82 -22.69
C ASN A 361 -16.29 28.02 -22.69
N GLU A 362 -15.65 28.01 -21.53
CA GLU A 362 -14.23 28.31 -21.38
C GLU A 362 -13.49 27.17 -20.68
N LEU A 363 -12.70 26.44 -21.49
CA LEU A 363 -11.82 25.38 -21.05
C LEU A 363 -10.36 25.80 -21.28
N GLU A 364 -9.59 25.88 -20.19
CA GLU A 364 -8.13 26.10 -20.28
C GLU A 364 -7.45 24.76 -20.47
N THR A 365 -6.94 24.51 -21.68
CA THR A 365 -6.33 23.24 -22.07
C THR A 365 -4.82 23.30 -21.94
N SER A 366 -4.23 22.24 -21.38
CA SER A 366 -2.79 22.02 -21.31
C SER A 366 -2.45 20.54 -21.40
N ASP A 367 -1.24 20.22 -21.83
CA ASP A 367 -0.75 18.85 -21.84
C ASP A 367 -0.36 18.40 -20.42
N VAL A 368 -0.55 17.11 -20.13
CA VAL A 368 0.10 16.51 -18.97
C VAL A 368 1.58 16.20 -19.28
N PRO A 369 2.50 16.33 -18.31
CA PRO A 369 3.95 16.23 -18.60
C PRO A 369 4.46 14.79 -18.78
N PHE A 370 3.60 13.83 -19.16
CA PHE A 370 3.92 12.42 -19.40
C PHE A 370 2.92 11.83 -20.38
N GLN A 371 3.27 10.70 -21.00
CA GLN A 371 2.40 10.02 -21.96
C GLN A 371 1.45 9.04 -21.28
N GLY A 372 0.25 8.87 -21.86
CA GLY A 372 -0.75 7.88 -21.45
C GLY A 372 -2.10 8.49 -21.07
N LYS A 373 -3.06 7.62 -20.75
CA LYS A 373 -4.41 8.02 -20.38
C LYS A 373 -4.52 8.16 -18.87
N VAL A 374 -4.81 9.38 -18.42
CA VAL A 374 -5.11 9.65 -17.00
C VAL A 374 -6.49 9.09 -16.68
N THR A 375 -6.60 8.28 -15.65
CA THR A 375 -7.84 7.64 -15.21
C THR A 375 -8.26 8.02 -13.80
N ALA A 376 -7.35 8.64 -13.04
CA ALA A 376 -7.60 9.18 -11.73
C ALA A 376 -6.64 10.33 -11.44
N PHE A 377 -7.06 11.29 -10.63
CA PHE A 377 -6.25 12.43 -10.23
C PHE A 377 -6.52 12.80 -8.77
N ALA A 378 -5.48 13.23 -8.07
CA ALA A 378 -5.58 13.85 -6.76
C ALA A 378 -4.53 14.94 -6.60
N SER A 379 -4.82 15.97 -5.82
CA SER A 379 -3.86 17.03 -5.50
C SER A 379 -3.89 17.37 -4.02
N SER A 380 -2.78 17.89 -3.51
CA SER A 380 -2.65 18.39 -2.16
C SER A 380 -2.03 19.77 -2.16
N LYS A 381 -2.81 20.77 -1.75
CA LYS A 381 -2.32 22.16 -1.61
C LYS A 381 -1.22 22.30 -0.56
N ASN A 382 -1.31 21.51 0.51
CA ASN A 382 -0.35 21.57 1.63
C ASN A 382 1.04 21.05 1.23
N THR A 383 1.09 19.93 0.50
CA THR A 383 2.35 19.33 0.04
C THR A 383 2.81 19.88 -1.31
N LYS A 384 1.95 20.64 -2.01
CA LYS A 384 2.18 21.11 -3.39
C LYS A 384 2.50 19.97 -4.35
N GLN A 385 1.69 18.90 -4.27
CA GLN A 385 1.84 17.71 -5.09
C GLN A 385 0.55 17.41 -5.84
N ARG A 386 0.71 16.88 -7.05
CA ARG A 386 -0.35 16.30 -7.88
C ARG A 386 -0.02 14.86 -8.20
N ALA A 387 -0.98 13.98 -8.08
CA ALA A 387 -0.85 12.57 -8.45
C ALA A 387 -1.78 12.25 -9.62
N TYR A 388 -1.25 11.59 -10.61
CA TYR A 388 -1.94 11.20 -11.84
C TYR A 388 -1.89 9.68 -11.95
N GLY A 389 -3.04 9.03 -11.86
CA GLY A 389 -3.19 7.58 -12.03
C GLY A 389 -3.48 7.25 -13.49
N MET A 390 -2.78 6.27 -14.01
CA MET A 390 -2.81 5.90 -15.41
C MET A 390 -3.62 4.64 -15.66
N SER A 391 -3.95 4.42 -16.93
CA SER A 391 -4.68 3.22 -17.37
C SER A 391 -3.87 1.93 -17.28
N ASP A 392 -2.53 2.02 -17.21
CA ASP A 392 -1.61 0.89 -17.09
C ASP A 392 -1.24 0.54 -15.64
N GLY A 393 -1.74 1.29 -14.65
CA GLY A 393 -1.43 1.11 -13.25
C GLY A 393 -0.29 1.99 -12.72
N THR A 394 0.40 2.70 -13.60
CA THR A 394 1.43 3.67 -13.19
C THR A 394 0.78 4.87 -12.49
N ILE A 395 1.47 5.44 -11.51
CA ILE A 395 1.09 6.73 -10.91
C ILE A 395 2.26 7.69 -11.08
N TYR A 396 2.00 8.88 -11.62
CA TYR A 396 2.98 9.96 -11.67
C TYR A 396 2.69 10.97 -10.56
N LEU A 397 3.68 11.19 -9.71
CA LEU A 397 3.64 12.20 -8.66
C LEU A 397 4.44 13.42 -9.13
N TYR A 398 3.76 14.54 -9.34
CA TYR A 398 4.34 15.81 -9.74
C TYR A 398 4.44 16.74 -8.52
N ASN A 399 5.63 17.26 -8.27
CA ASN A 399 5.88 18.23 -7.21
C ASN A 399 5.93 19.64 -7.82
N GLU A 400 4.95 20.48 -7.47
CA GLU A 400 4.82 21.85 -8.01
C GLU A 400 5.93 22.79 -7.57
N ARG A 401 6.66 22.48 -6.45
CA ARG A 401 7.72 23.36 -5.95
C ARG A 401 8.99 23.31 -6.78
N ASN A 402 9.32 22.14 -7.30
CA ASN A 402 10.59 21.90 -7.99
C ASN A 402 10.44 21.25 -9.37
N GLY A 403 9.22 21.05 -9.83
CA GLY A 403 8.93 20.43 -11.12
C GLY A 403 9.29 18.95 -11.23
N LYS A 404 9.70 18.29 -10.12
CA LYS A 404 10.10 16.89 -10.14
C LYS A 404 8.90 15.99 -10.40
N ILE A 405 9.06 15.06 -11.34
CA ILE A 405 8.11 13.96 -11.59
C ILE A 405 8.73 12.68 -11.04
N THR A 406 7.98 11.99 -10.19
CA THR A 406 8.35 10.67 -9.66
C THR A 406 7.36 9.64 -10.17
N LYS A 407 7.85 8.60 -10.83
CA LYS A 407 7.05 7.46 -11.27
C LYS A 407 6.91 6.48 -10.10
N LEU A 408 5.68 6.15 -9.75
CA LEU A 408 5.35 5.16 -8.73
C LEU A 408 4.81 3.91 -9.43
N GLU A 409 5.48 2.80 -9.22
CA GLU A 409 5.15 1.50 -9.79
C GLU A 409 4.70 0.54 -8.68
N GLY A 410 3.71 -0.29 -8.97
CA GLY A 410 3.20 -1.26 -7.99
C GLY A 410 1.84 -1.81 -8.37
N HIS A 411 0.90 -0.98 -8.84
CA HIS A 411 -0.35 -1.49 -9.40
C HIS A 411 -0.12 -2.16 -10.77
N LEU A 412 -0.90 -3.20 -11.04
CA LEU A 412 -0.80 -4.02 -12.26
C LEU A 412 -1.92 -3.74 -13.26
N SER A 413 -2.84 -2.82 -12.94
CA SER A 413 -3.99 -2.48 -13.77
C SER A 413 -4.43 -1.04 -13.54
N ARG A 414 -5.42 -0.60 -14.33
CA ARG A 414 -5.98 0.74 -14.31
C ARG A 414 -6.18 1.27 -12.88
N ILE A 415 -5.70 2.47 -12.62
CA ILE A 415 -6.00 3.20 -11.40
C ILE A 415 -7.45 3.71 -11.47
N SER A 416 -8.28 3.28 -10.53
CA SER A 416 -9.69 3.68 -10.46
C SER A 416 -9.90 4.99 -9.70
N LYS A 417 -9.13 5.21 -8.62
CA LYS A 417 -9.22 6.44 -7.82
C LYS A 417 -7.91 6.76 -7.11
N LEU A 418 -7.67 8.05 -6.90
CA LEU A 418 -6.59 8.59 -6.09
C LEU A 418 -7.14 9.53 -5.03
N LYS A 419 -6.54 9.52 -3.85
CA LYS A 419 -6.78 10.52 -2.79
C LYS A 419 -5.49 10.86 -2.07
N MET A 420 -5.30 12.14 -1.75
CA MET A 420 -4.18 12.62 -0.94
C MET A 420 -4.68 13.07 0.45
N ASN A 421 -3.94 12.68 1.47
CA ASN A 421 -4.13 13.12 2.84
C ASN A 421 -2.76 13.49 3.43
N GLY A 422 -2.41 14.77 3.36
CA GLY A 422 -1.06 15.23 3.68
C GLY A 422 -0.01 14.54 2.80
N PRO A 423 1.01 13.91 3.38
CA PRO A 423 2.05 13.19 2.64
C PRO A 423 1.62 11.77 2.22
N SER A 424 0.43 11.34 2.58
CA SER A 424 -0.08 10.02 2.21
C SER A 424 -0.90 10.09 0.92
N LEU A 425 -0.47 9.38 -0.11
CA LEU A 425 -1.25 9.14 -1.31
C LEU A 425 -1.88 7.75 -1.23
N TYR A 426 -3.17 7.68 -1.44
CA TYR A 426 -3.94 6.43 -1.51
C TYR A 426 -4.39 6.22 -2.94
N SER A 427 -4.26 5.00 -3.42
CA SER A 427 -4.66 4.60 -4.77
C SER A 427 -5.47 3.31 -4.74
N SER A 428 -6.53 3.25 -5.54
CA SER A 428 -7.24 2.00 -5.84
C SER A 428 -7.08 1.63 -7.31
N SER A 429 -7.16 0.34 -7.61
CA SER A 429 -6.94 -0.19 -8.94
C SER A 429 -7.83 -1.41 -9.26
N TYR A 430 -7.98 -1.67 -10.54
CA TYR A 430 -8.58 -2.90 -11.06
C TYR A 430 -7.66 -4.13 -10.89
N ASP A 431 -6.48 -3.98 -10.25
CA ASP A 431 -5.66 -5.09 -9.75
C ASP A 431 -6.15 -5.66 -8.42
N ASN A 432 -7.38 -5.28 -8.00
CA ASN A 432 -8.05 -5.72 -6.78
C ASN A 432 -7.41 -5.18 -5.49
N SER A 433 -6.60 -4.13 -5.57
CA SER A 433 -5.91 -3.60 -4.39
C SER A 433 -6.14 -2.10 -4.16
N VAL A 434 -6.08 -1.70 -2.88
CA VAL A 434 -5.87 -0.32 -2.46
C VAL A 434 -4.49 -0.23 -1.83
N ARG A 435 -3.71 0.78 -2.23
CA ARG A 435 -2.34 0.99 -1.76
C ARG A 435 -2.15 2.37 -1.15
N LEU A 436 -1.26 2.43 -0.19
CA LEU A 436 -0.77 3.64 0.44
C LEU A 436 0.69 3.88 0.02
N TRP A 437 1.00 5.14 -0.27
CA TRP A 437 2.32 5.61 -0.66
C TRP A 437 2.71 6.78 0.25
N ASN A 438 3.83 6.68 0.95
CA ASN A 438 4.36 7.80 1.73
C ASN A 438 5.19 8.71 0.82
N THR A 439 4.59 9.83 0.39
CA THR A 439 5.20 10.75 -0.58
C THR A 439 6.30 11.64 0.03
N SER A 440 6.51 11.57 1.34
CA SER A 440 7.63 12.27 2.01
C SER A 440 8.86 11.39 2.19
N SER A 441 8.77 10.09 1.93
CA SER A 441 9.91 9.18 1.97
C SER A 441 10.84 9.42 0.80
N GLU A 442 12.14 9.25 1.01
CA GLU A 442 13.15 9.31 -0.05
C GLU A 442 12.90 8.22 -1.11
N LYS A 443 12.57 7.02 -0.67
CA LYS A 443 12.09 5.91 -1.48
C LYS A 443 10.62 5.70 -1.19
N ILE A 444 9.78 5.82 -2.22
CA ILE A 444 8.33 5.67 -2.12
C ILE A 444 7.96 4.24 -2.55
N ASP A 445 7.86 3.35 -1.58
CA ASP A 445 7.40 1.97 -1.80
C ASP A 445 5.90 1.85 -1.52
N PRO A 446 5.14 1.05 -2.30
CA PRO A 446 3.73 0.84 -2.08
C PRO A 446 3.47 -0.07 -0.88
N MET A 447 2.52 0.33 -0.03
CA MET A 447 1.96 -0.52 1.01
C MET A 447 0.54 -0.94 0.63
N THR A 448 0.30 -2.24 0.55
CA THR A 448 -1.04 -2.76 0.29
C THR A 448 -1.90 -2.64 1.54
N LEU A 449 -2.96 -1.83 1.48
CA LEU A 449 -3.95 -1.69 2.55
C LEU A 449 -4.98 -2.82 2.51
N ILE A 450 -5.47 -3.12 1.33
CA ILE A 450 -6.45 -4.19 1.10
C ILE A 450 -6.14 -4.86 -0.23
N SER A 451 -6.38 -6.16 -0.28
CA SER A 451 -6.49 -6.94 -1.51
C SER A 451 -7.79 -7.74 -1.44
N THR A 452 -8.62 -7.61 -2.47
CA THR A 452 -9.90 -8.31 -2.60
C THR A 452 -9.84 -9.32 -3.74
N ASN A 453 -10.92 -10.04 -3.98
CA ASN A 453 -11.06 -10.92 -5.15
C ASN A 453 -11.74 -10.21 -6.33
N SER A 454 -11.86 -8.89 -6.28
CA SER A 454 -12.69 -8.09 -7.19
C SER A 454 -12.08 -6.70 -7.40
N TRP A 455 -12.34 -6.10 -8.56
CA TRP A 455 -11.87 -4.76 -8.89
C TRP A 455 -12.35 -3.73 -7.87
N ILE A 456 -11.46 -2.87 -7.43
CA ILE A 456 -11.84 -1.75 -6.57
C ILE A 456 -12.37 -0.62 -7.45
N MET A 457 -13.64 -0.29 -7.25
CA MET A 457 -14.33 0.72 -8.05
C MET A 457 -14.20 2.10 -7.45
N ASP A 458 -14.38 2.21 -6.14
CA ASP A 458 -14.31 3.48 -5.41
C ASP A 458 -13.79 3.31 -3.98
N PHE A 459 -13.18 4.36 -3.42
CA PHE A 459 -12.85 4.43 -2.01
C PHE A 459 -12.90 5.86 -1.48
N SER A 460 -13.12 6.01 -0.19
CA SER A 460 -13.04 7.29 0.51
C SER A 460 -12.74 7.09 2.00
N PHE A 461 -12.53 8.19 2.72
CA PHE A 461 -12.30 8.18 4.15
C PHE A 461 -13.56 8.62 4.90
N ASP A 462 -13.73 8.10 6.10
CA ASP A 462 -14.71 8.64 7.05
C ASP A 462 -14.32 10.07 7.48
N SER A 463 -15.22 10.76 8.19
CA SER A 463 -15.00 12.13 8.65
C SER A 463 -13.79 12.25 9.59
N SER A 464 -13.52 11.20 10.39
CA SER A 464 -12.38 11.12 11.31
C SER A 464 -11.06 10.79 10.60
N LYS A 465 -11.11 10.30 9.35
CA LYS A 465 -10.00 9.73 8.58
C LYS A 465 -9.32 8.53 9.26
N GLN A 466 -10.02 7.91 10.19
CA GLN A 466 -9.55 6.69 10.88
C GLN A 466 -9.92 5.42 10.11
N TYR A 467 -10.95 5.50 9.27
CA TYR A 467 -11.42 4.41 8.43
C TYR A 467 -11.43 4.80 6.96
N ALA A 468 -11.14 3.84 6.10
CA ALA A 468 -11.45 3.90 4.68
C ALA A 468 -12.65 2.99 4.38
N TRP A 469 -13.55 3.48 3.52
CA TRP A 469 -14.63 2.71 2.94
C TRP A 469 -14.31 2.45 1.48
N ILE A 470 -14.48 1.21 1.04
CA ILE A 470 -14.05 0.73 -0.27
C ILE A 470 -15.20 -0.04 -0.90
N GLY A 471 -15.55 0.34 -2.11
CA GLY A 471 -16.56 -0.35 -2.92
C GLY A 471 -15.89 -1.19 -4.01
N ASP A 472 -16.36 -2.41 -4.21
CA ASP A 472 -15.80 -3.31 -5.22
C ASP A 472 -16.80 -3.64 -6.35
N TYR A 473 -16.29 -4.31 -7.38
CA TYR A 473 -17.08 -4.73 -8.56
C TYR A 473 -18.16 -5.76 -8.22
N ASN A 474 -17.97 -6.58 -7.20
CA ASN A 474 -18.93 -7.61 -6.78
C ASN A 474 -20.03 -7.10 -5.85
N GLY A 475 -20.09 -5.78 -5.62
CA GLY A 475 -21.13 -5.17 -4.79
C GLY A 475 -20.82 -5.19 -3.29
N ASN A 476 -19.60 -5.53 -2.90
CA ASN A 476 -19.21 -5.49 -1.50
C ASN A 476 -18.78 -4.09 -1.10
N LEU A 477 -19.11 -3.74 0.14
CA LEU A 477 -18.62 -2.57 0.83
C LEU A 477 -17.67 -3.03 1.95
N HIS A 478 -16.44 -2.52 1.92
CA HIS A 478 -15.42 -2.85 2.90
C HIS A 478 -15.11 -1.64 3.77
N GLU A 479 -15.02 -1.86 5.07
CA GLU A 479 -14.48 -0.89 6.03
C GLU A 479 -13.07 -1.32 6.42
N VAL A 480 -12.10 -0.42 6.35
CA VAL A 480 -10.71 -0.68 6.71
C VAL A 480 -10.27 0.35 7.76
N LEU A 481 -9.89 -0.12 8.94
CA LEU A 481 -9.28 0.73 9.97
C LEU A 481 -7.87 1.14 9.51
N LEU A 482 -7.58 2.43 9.52
CA LEU A 482 -6.28 3.01 9.14
C LEU A 482 -5.46 3.49 10.33
N SER A 483 -6.12 3.72 11.46
CA SER A 483 -5.50 4.25 12.68
C SER A 483 -4.65 3.21 13.39
N VAL A 484 -3.31 3.33 13.29
CA VAL A 484 -2.37 2.46 14.00
C VAL A 484 -2.60 2.43 15.51
N PRO A 485 -2.82 3.55 16.22
CA PRO A 485 -3.12 3.52 17.64
C PRO A 485 -4.33 2.65 17.99
N MET A 486 -5.41 2.74 17.20
CA MET A 486 -6.61 1.90 17.40
C MET A 486 -6.35 0.43 17.09
N MET A 487 -5.55 0.11 16.06
CA MET A 487 -5.13 -1.26 15.78
C MET A 487 -4.38 -1.86 16.97
N VAL A 488 -3.40 -1.13 17.48
CA VAL A 488 -2.58 -1.54 18.63
C VAL A 488 -3.44 -1.73 19.89
N GLU A 489 -4.38 -0.81 20.15
CA GLU A 489 -5.32 -0.93 21.25
C GLU A 489 -6.19 -2.19 21.13
N ARG A 490 -6.72 -2.47 19.93
CA ARG A 490 -7.50 -3.71 19.67
C ARG A 490 -6.66 -4.97 19.92
N ILE A 491 -5.40 -4.99 19.41
CA ILE A 491 -4.50 -6.12 19.60
C ILE A 491 -4.19 -6.29 21.08
N SER A 492 -3.84 -5.22 21.81
CA SER A 492 -3.50 -5.30 23.23
C SER A 492 -4.64 -5.86 24.09
N LYS A 493 -5.90 -5.49 23.79
CA LYS A 493 -7.10 -6.04 24.45
C LYS A 493 -7.35 -7.51 24.10
N LYS A 494 -6.93 -7.94 22.91
CA LYS A 494 -7.11 -9.30 22.39
C LYS A 494 -6.03 -10.27 22.88
N LEU A 495 -4.85 -9.78 23.29
CA LEU A 495 -3.75 -10.63 23.76
C LEU A 495 -4.20 -11.49 24.94
N LYS A 496 -4.10 -12.83 24.81
CA LYS A 496 -4.47 -13.79 25.85
C LYS A 496 -3.30 -14.16 26.78
N ARG A 497 -2.08 -14.13 26.26
CA ARG A 497 -0.85 -14.53 26.94
C ARG A 497 0.34 -13.61 26.59
N ASN A 498 1.45 -13.81 27.24
CA ASN A 498 2.75 -13.30 26.84
C ASN A 498 3.54 -14.36 26.04
N PHE A 499 4.68 -14.00 25.48
CA PHE A 499 5.64 -14.98 24.98
C PHE A 499 6.10 -15.92 26.11
N THR A 500 6.41 -17.16 25.78
CA THR A 500 7.27 -18.00 26.61
C THR A 500 8.71 -17.54 26.49
N GLN A 501 9.59 -17.95 27.41
CA GLN A 501 11.02 -17.60 27.31
C GLN A 501 11.65 -18.20 26.05
N GLU A 502 11.23 -19.41 25.66
CA GLU A 502 11.70 -20.07 24.43
C GLU A 502 11.25 -19.33 23.17
N GLU A 503 9.95 -18.93 23.10
CA GLU A 503 9.44 -18.13 22.00
C GLU A 503 10.17 -16.76 21.89
N TRP A 504 10.41 -16.13 23.05
CA TRP A 504 11.16 -14.86 23.08
C TRP A 504 12.56 -15.03 22.51
N ASN A 505 13.29 -16.02 23.00
CA ASN A 505 14.65 -16.31 22.56
C ASN A 505 14.69 -16.63 21.05
N TYR A 506 13.68 -17.36 20.55
CA TYR A 506 13.60 -17.75 19.14
C TYR A 506 13.24 -16.59 18.21
N TYR A 507 12.24 -15.78 18.56
CA TYR A 507 11.71 -14.75 17.66
C TYR A 507 12.40 -13.39 17.85
N ILE A 508 12.81 -13.06 19.05
CA ILE A 508 13.33 -11.74 19.40
C ILE A 508 14.84 -11.79 19.68
N GLY A 509 15.29 -12.82 20.37
CA GLY A 509 16.71 -13.08 20.64
C GLY A 509 17.05 -13.14 22.13
N GLU A 510 18.03 -13.99 22.46
CA GLU A 510 18.50 -14.21 23.82
C GLU A 510 19.13 -12.96 24.46
N ASN A 511 19.70 -12.07 23.61
CA ASN A 511 20.36 -10.86 24.07
C ASN A 511 19.40 -9.68 24.33
N VAL A 512 18.11 -9.85 24.02
CA VAL A 512 17.07 -8.83 24.25
C VAL A 512 16.35 -9.15 25.56
N PRO A 513 16.32 -8.23 26.52
CA PRO A 513 15.64 -8.46 27.79
C PRO A 513 14.18 -8.88 27.59
N PHE A 514 13.77 -9.92 28.31
CA PHE A 514 12.41 -10.44 28.24
C PHE A 514 11.38 -9.41 28.73
N GLU A 515 10.39 -9.13 27.90
CA GLU A 515 9.32 -8.17 28.22
C GLU A 515 7.93 -8.85 28.22
N LYS A 516 7.07 -8.41 29.14
CA LYS A 516 5.68 -8.82 29.19
C LYS A 516 4.80 -7.72 28.61
N PHE A 517 4.05 -8.01 27.59
CA PHE A 517 3.15 -7.07 26.92
C PHE A 517 1.74 -7.09 27.52
N LYS A 518 1.29 -8.25 27.99
CA LYS A 518 0.05 -8.39 28.75
C LYS A 518 0.34 -8.18 30.23
N LYS A 519 -0.31 -7.18 30.81
CA LYS A 519 -0.30 -6.90 32.25
C LYS A 519 -1.17 -7.90 33.03
#